data_b9b24a017aa85c068c835912f6a6e686
#
_entry.id   b9b24a017aa85c068c835912f6a6e686
#
_cell.length_a   1.000
_cell.length_b   1.000
_cell.length_c   1.000
_cell.angle_alpha   90.00
_cell.angle_beta   90.00
_cell.angle_gamma   90.00
#
_symmetry.space_group_name_H-M   'P 1'
#
loop_
_entity.id
_entity.type
_entity.pdbx_description
1 polymer ?
#
loop_
_entity_poly.entity_id
_entity_poly.type
_entity_poly.pdbx_seq_one_letter_code
_entity_poly.pdbx_strand_id
1 'polypeptide(L)'
;MIYIKILKFTLIVTFIFSFNVNALEYKLYGLVQPEFSIFTNGDGKHHQSKNNYSLFTKGNFISYLDERDAKITISAIARYDEKDSERRYIDFQKLKYEQYFENYTFKIGNEIIFWGVNESFNIIDIINQSNLSEDMTGTKKLGQPLLSLAYDNNYGTIDLYLMPYFIERKFPSKNGRPRLALEVDQNSITYESSSKKQKLDFALRYSMVYDDYDIGIAHFHGNNRAPQLNINPSTLKFNPHYTTLSQTSLDIQATKGAWLYKLEALSAKDGNERHLGVAGGFEYTFYGIRDSQSDLGLVIEYSFDDRNSYPFNNDSVAALRWTKNDINSTSLLAGMFIDMRGNSNRFIAEYEQRINNNVKLFIDATFNGSIDLSLIHI
;
A
#
# COMPACT_ATOMS: atom_id res chain seq x y z
N MET A 1 25.12 16.27 0.75
CA MET A 1 24.79 14.94 0.21
C MET A 1 24.46 14.03 1.38
N ILE A 2 23.18 13.73 1.62
CA ILE A 2 22.75 12.91 2.75
C ILE A 2 22.42 11.52 2.19
N TYR A 3 23.27 10.53 2.49
CA TYR A 3 23.00 9.14 2.16
C TYR A 3 22.27 8.51 3.36
N ILE A 4 20.99 8.16 3.21
CA ILE A 4 20.31 7.35 4.20
C ILE A 4 20.43 5.90 3.75
N LYS A 5 21.11 5.08 4.54
CA LYS A 5 21.17 3.63 4.35
C LYS A 5 20.32 2.99 5.45
N ILE A 6 19.32 2.27 5.05
CA ILE A 6 18.46 1.50 5.96
C ILE A 6 18.68 0.03 5.65
N LEU A 7 19.00 -0.75 6.67
CA LEU A 7 19.00 -2.19 6.60
C LEU A 7 17.99 -2.71 7.62
N LYS A 8 17.00 -3.44 7.16
CA LYS A 8 15.94 -4.00 7.97
C LYS A 8 15.95 -5.51 7.91
N PHE A 9 15.93 -6.13 9.06
CA PHE A 9 15.79 -7.58 9.22
C PHE A 9 14.42 -7.89 9.81
N THR A 10 13.71 -8.80 9.19
CA THR A 10 12.38 -9.21 9.61
C THR A 10 12.29 -10.73 9.61
N LEU A 11 11.84 -11.28 10.73
CA LEU A 11 11.49 -12.69 10.85
C LEU A 11 9.98 -12.80 10.97
N ILE A 12 9.34 -13.59 10.12
CA ILE A 12 7.91 -13.86 10.23
C ILE A 12 7.70 -15.28 10.75
N VAL A 13 7.00 -15.40 11.87
CA VAL A 13 6.58 -16.68 12.43
C VAL A 13 5.06 -16.80 12.26
N THR A 14 4.63 -17.84 11.56
CA THR A 14 3.21 -18.06 11.24
C THR A 14 2.64 -19.20 12.07
N PHE A 15 1.43 -19.01 12.60
CA PHE A 15 0.65 -20.00 13.33
C PHE A 15 -0.65 -20.26 12.59
N ILE A 16 -1.01 -21.53 12.42
CA ILE A 16 -2.25 -21.93 11.77
C ILE A 16 -2.98 -22.91 12.68
N PHE A 17 -4.22 -22.60 13.05
CA PHE A 17 -5.11 -23.49 13.75
C PHE A 17 -6.41 -23.61 12.96
N SER A 18 -6.83 -24.85 12.68
CA SER A 18 -8.12 -25.13 12.06
C SER A 18 -8.94 -26.00 13.00
N PHE A 19 -10.17 -25.60 13.24
CA PHE A 19 -11.09 -26.32 14.11
C PHE A 19 -12.46 -26.39 13.44
N ASN A 20 -13.16 -27.51 13.60
CA ASN A 20 -14.54 -27.68 13.18
C ASN A 20 -15.39 -27.86 14.43
N VAL A 21 -16.35 -26.99 14.65
CA VAL A 21 -17.31 -27.10 15.75
C VAL A 21 -18.73 -26.94 15.21
N ASN A 22 -19.51 -28.01 15.26
CA ASN A 22 -20.96 -28.03 15.02
C ASN A 22 -21.42 -27.17 13.83
N ALA A 23 -21.19 -27.61 12.58
CA ALA A 23 -21.62 -26.97 11.33
C ALA A 23 -21.01 -25.59 11.01
N LEU A 24 -20.05 -25.11 11.80
CA LEU A 24 -19.29 -23.90 11.55
C LEU A 24 -17.84 -24.26 11.18
N GLU A 25 -17.46 -24.05 9.93
CA GLU A 25 -16.05 -24.13 9.55
C GLU A 25 -15.39 -22.78 9.86
N TYR A 26 -14.31 -22.78 10.65
CA TYR A 26 -13.52 -21.61 10.90
C TYR A 26 -12.03 -21.87 10.79
N LYS A 27 -11.30 -20.82 10.39
CA LYS A 27 -9.84 -20.82 10.28
C LYS A 27 -9.27 -19.72 11.14
N LEU A 28 -8.33 -20.06 12.01
CA LEU A 28 -7.58 -19.11 12.82
C LEU A 28 -6.09 -19.24 12.46
N TYR A 29 -5.47 -18.16 12.03
CA TYR A 29 -4.05 -18.13 11.75
C TYR A 29 -3.48 -16.74 12.04
N GLY A 30 -2.19 -16.67 12.27
CA GLY A 30 -1.54 -15.41 12.57
C GLY A 30 -0.06 -15.44 12.32
N LEU A 31 0.55 -14.29 12.52
CA LEU A 31 2.00 -14.14 12.43
C LEU A 31 2.50 -13.20 13.54
N VAL A 32 3.75 -13.41 13.90
CA VAL A 32 4.55 -12.53 14.75
C VAL A 32 5.80 -12.16 13.97
N GLN A 33 6.10 -10.86 13.90
CA GLN A 33 7.13 -10.30 13.06
C GLN A 33 8.01 -9.35 13.88
N PRO A 34 9.08 -9.84 14.54
CA PRO A 34 10.11 -8.98 15.06
C PRO A 34 10.89 -8.33 13.92
N GLU A 35 11.14 -7.04 14.05
CA GLU A 35 11.88 -6.23 13.07
C GLU A 35 13.04 -5.53 13.75
N PHE A 36 14.18 -5.50 13.08
CA PHE A 36 15.34 -4.74 13.48
C PHE A 36 15.82 -3.88 12.32
N SER A 37 15.92 -2.58 12.54
CA SER A 37 16.36 -1.61 11.54
C SER A 37 17.66 -0.94 11.97
N ILE A 38 18.60 -0.81 11.03
CA ILE A 38 19.87 -0.11 11.19
C ILE A 38 19.90 1.07 10.22
N PHE A 39 20.14 2.27 10.74
CA PHE A 39 20.32 3.50 9.98
C PHE A 39 21.79 3.88 10.02
N THR A 40 22.50 3.70 8.89
CA THR A 40 23.97 3.85 8.86
C THR A 40 24.48 5.28 8.96
N ASN A 41 23.65 6.27 8.56
CA ASN A 41 23.99 7.67 8.77
C ASN A 41 23.54 8.09 10.14
N GLY A 42 24.43 8.77 10.87
CA GLY A 42 24.22 9.17 12.25
C GLY A 42 22.89 9.87 12.51
N ASP A 43 22.72 10.30 13.73
CA ASP A 43 21.51 10.91 14.28
C ASP A 43 21.03 12.18 13.55
N GLY A 44 21.72 12.60 12.49
CA GLY A 44 21.37 13.82 11.75
C GLY A 44 21.17 15.03 12.69
N LYS A 45 20.42 16.03 12.21
CA LYS A 45 20.09 17.24 13.00
C LYS A 45 19.08 17.02 14.13
N HIS A 46 18.55 15.81 14.31
CA HIS A 46 17.39 15.54 15.16
C HIS A 46 17.63 14.50 16.26
N HIS A 47 18.88 14.12 16.52
CA HIS A 47 19.26 13.13 17.55
C HIS A 47 18.47 11.82 17.45
N GLN A 48 18.18 11.35 16.22
CA GLN A 48 17.45 10.11 15.98
C GLN A 48 18.35 8.88 16.23
N SER A 49 17.76 7.82 16.76
CA SER A 49 18.48 6.57 17.01
C SER A 49 19.02 5.94 15.73
N LYS A 50 20.21 5.32 15.81
CA LYS A 50 20.79 4.52 14.73
C LYS A 50 20.11 3.18 14.57
N ASN A 51 19.51 2.66 15.63
CA ASN A 51 18.84 1.38 15.65
C ASN A 51 17.41 1.53 16.11
N ASN A 52 16.53 0.69 15.60
CA ASN A 52 15.15 0.60 16.05
C ASN A 52 14.71 -0.86 16.09
N TYR A 53 13.98 -1.23 17.14
CA TYR A 53 13.32 -2.52 17.31
C TYR A 53 11.82 -2.32 17.26
N SER A 54 11.14 -3.17 16.53
CA SER A 54 9.69 -3.20 16.53
C SER A 54 9.15 -4.63 16.47
N LEU A 55 7.93 -4.80 16.92
CA LEU A 55 7.20 -6.06 16.89
C LEU A 55 5.85 -5.83 16.23
N PHE A 56 5.57 -6.56 15.17
CA PHE A 56 4.26 -6.58 14.54
C PHE A 56 3.63 -7.94 14.74
N THR A 57 2.35 -7.94 15.06
CA THR A 57 1.54 -9.16 15.16
C THR A 57 0.26 -9.01 14.37
N LYS A 58 -0.19 -10.09 13.75
CA LYS A 58 -1.46 -10.14 13.01
C LYS A 58 -2.16 -11.46 13.32
N GLY A 59 -3.43 -11.37 13.70
CA GLY A 59 -4.33 -12.50 13.85
C GLY A 59 -5.46 -12.41 12.82
N ASN A 60 -5.79 -13.53 12.19
CA ASN A 60 -6.89 -13.63 11.24
C ASN A 60 -7.84 -14.72 11.69
N PHE A 61 -9.12 -14.38 11.75
CA PHE A 61 -10.21 -15.29 11.96
C PHE A 61 -11.15 -15.24 10.75
N ILE A 62 -11.48 -16.39 10.19
CA ILE A 62 -12.42 -16.54 9.08
C ILE A 62 -13.42 -17.60 9.48
N SER A 63 -14.71 -17.29 9.40
CA SER A 63 -15.81 -18.23 9.60
C SER A 63 -16.69 -18.25 8.37
N TYR A 64 -17.00 -19.45 7.89
CA TYR A 64 -17.96 -19.70 6.82
C TYR A 64 -19.31 -20.07 7.46
N LEU A 65 -20.36 -19.44 6.98
CA LEU A 65 -21.73 -19.64 7.40
C LEU A 65 -22.48 -20.32 6.26
N ASP A 66 -22.18 -21.60 6.02
CA ASP A 66 -22.58 -22.34 4.81
C ASP A 66 -24.10 -22.34 4.56
N GLU A 67 -24.90 -22.43 5.61
CA GLU A 67 -26.37 -22.33 5.51
C GLU A 67 -26.88 -20.97 5.01
N ARG A 68 -26.03 -19.95 4.99
CA ARG A 68 -26.37 -18.57 4.61
C ARG A 68 -25.59 -18.08 3.42
N ASP A 69 -24.73 -18.89 2.82
CA ASP A 69 -23.78 -18.44 1.78
C ASP A 69 -23.04 -17.15 2.21
N ALA A 70 -22.55 -17.13 3.44
CA ALA A 70 -21.95 -15.94 4.02
C ALA A 70 -20.60 -16.22 4.69
N LYS A 71 -19.81 -15.18 4.89
CA LYS A 71 -18.49 -15.25 5.48
C LYS A 71 -18.24 -14.07 6.42
N ILE A 72 -17.66 -14.34 7.57
CA ILE A 72 -17.13 -13.32 8.49
C ILE A 72 -15.62 -13.38 8.45
N THR A 73 -14.98 -12.22 8.28
CA THR A 73 -13.52 -12.10 8.31
C THR A 73 -13.10 -11.05 9.32
N ILE A 74 -12.22 -11.43 10.25
CA ILE A 74 -11.59 -10.52 11.21
C ILE A 74 -10.07 -10.61 11.01
N SER A 75 -9.40 -9.48 10.79
CA SER A 75 -7.96 -9.36 10.72
C SER A 75 -7.52 -8.25 11.67
N ALA A 76 -7.10 -8.64 12.86
CA ALA A 76 -6.59 -7.74 13.89
C ALA A 76 -5.06 -7.65 13.80
N ILE A 77 -4.52 -6.46 13.97
CA ILE A 77 -3.09 -6.18 14.00
C ILE A 77 -2.73 -5.45 15.29
N ALA A 78 -1.53 -5.71 15.79
CA ALA A 78 -0.91 -4.92 16.83
C ALA A 78 0.55 -4.63 16.46
N ARG A 79 0.98 -3.40 16.70
CA ARG A 79 2.34 -2.94 16.47
C ARG A 79 2.89 -2.34 17.75
N TYR A 80 4.10 -2.70 18.10
CA TYR A 80 4.91 -2.02 19.10
C TYR A 80 6.21 -1.56 18.45
N ASP A 81 6.59 -0.30 18.65
CA ASP A 81 7.84 0.27 18.19
C ASP A 81 8.55 0.96 19.35
N GLU A 82 9.86 0.74 19.49
CA GLU A 82 10.63 1.29 20.61
C GLU A 82 10.72 2.81 20.54
N LYS A 83 10.84 3.40 19.36
CA LYS A 83 11.13 4.82 19.15
C LYS A 83 9.92 5.61 18.68
N ASP A 84 9.11 5.06 17.78
CA ASP A 84 7.98 5.77 17.20
C ASP A 84 6.67 5.49 17.96
N SER A 85 6.14 6.50 18.65
CA SER A 85 4.88 6.38 19.40
C SER A 85 3.67 6.16 18.48
N GLU A 86 3.69 6.67 17.24
CA GLU A 86 2.61 6.48 16.27
C GLU A 86 2.59 5.07 15.66
N ARG A 87 3.65 4.30 15.90
CA ARG A 87 3.73 2.87 15.61
C ARG A 87 3.42 1.97 16.83
N ARG A 88 2.69 2.49 17.81
CA ARG A 88 2.20 1.74 18.96
C ARG A 88 0.69 1.72 18.93
N TYR A 89 0.11 0.69 18.31
CA TYR A 89 -1.34 0.64 18.10
C TYR A 89 -1.86 -0.80 18.01
N ILE A 90 -3.17 -0.91 18.21
CA ILE A 90 -3.98 -2.08 17.85
C ILE A 90 -5.02 -1.57 16.86
N ASP A 91 -5.25 -2.30 15.76
CA ASP A 91 -6.17 -1.89 14.72
C ASP A 91 -6.80 -3.12 14.02
N PHE A 92 -7.90 -2.90 13.32
CA PHE A 92 -8.54 -3.92 12.47
C PHE A 92 -8.34 -3.57 11.00
N GLN A 93 -7.50 -4.35 10.30
CA GLN A 93 -7.37 -4.22 8.84
C GLN A 93 -8.62 -4.71 8.13
N LYS A 94 -9.26 -5.77 8.68
CA LYS A 94 -10.53 -6.30 8.19
C LYS A 94 -11.43 -6.64 9.38
N LEU A 95 -12.65 -6.21 9.31
CA LEU A 95 -13.74 -6.60 10.20
C LEU A 95 -15.00 -6.54 9.38
N LYS A 96 -15.30 -7.62 8.65
CA LYS A 96 -16.33 -7.59 7.63
C LYS A 96 -17.22 -8.83 7.62
N TYR A 97 -18.45 -8.61 7.20
CA TYR A 97 -19.42 -9.60 6.81
C TYR A 97 -19.57 -9.57 5.28
N GLU A 98 -19.58 -10.73 4.65
CA GLU A 98 -19.79 -10.93 3.22
C GLU A 98 -20.96 -11.88 3.02
N GLN A 99 -21.91 -11.50 2.15
CA GLN A 99 -23.06 -12.31 1.74
C GLN A 99 -22.98 -12.53 0.24
N TYR A 100 -23.06 -13.78 -0.17
CA TYR A 100 -23.02 -14.18 -1.55
C TYR A 100 -24.44 -14.52 -2.04
N PHE A 101 -24.74 -14.09 -3.26
CA PHE A 101 -25.93 -14.42 -4.02
C PHE A 101 -25.47 -14.88 -5.41
N GLU A 102 -26.38 -15.38 -6.23
CA GLU A 102 -26.03 -15.92 -7.55
C GLU A 102 -25.11 -14.98 -8.36
N ASN A 103 -25.51 -13.71 -8.52
CA ASN A 103 -24.77 -12.71 -9.30
C ASN A 103 -24.35 -11.48 -8.47
N TYR A 104 -24.52 -11.52 -7.17
CA TYR A 104 -24.24 -10.39 -6.31
C TYR A 104 -23.43 -10.79 -5.10
N THR A 105 -22.50 -9.94 -4.72
CA THR A 105 -21.79 -10.04 -3.43
C THR A 105 -21.99 -8.75 -2.67
N PHE A 106 -22.60 -8.85 -1.49
CA PHE A 106 -22.74 -7.73 -0.56
C PHE A 106 -21.68 -7.83 0.53
N LYS A 107 -21.02 -6.71 0.86
CA LYS A 107 -20.05 -6.64 1.96
C LYS A 107 -20.34 -5.42 2.83
N ILE A 108 -20.17 -5.58 4.13
CA ILE A 108 -20.24 -4.48 5.10
C ILE A 108 -19.14 -4.65 6.14
N GLY A 109 -18.46 -3.56 6.46
CA GLY A 109 -17.44 -3.51 7.49
C GLY A 109 -16.18 -2.79 7.09
N ASN A 110 -15.07 -3.15 7.72
CA ASN A 110 -13.77 -2.57 7.49
C ASN A 110 -12.96 -3.45 6.52
N GLU A 111 -12.45 -2.86 5.43
CA GLU A 111 -11.70 -3.60 4.41
C GLU A 111 -10.58 -2.77 3.79
N ILE A 112 -9.58 -3.46 3.25
CA ILE A 112 -8.55 -2.87 2.37
C ILE A 112 -8.85 -3.33 0.95
N ILE A 113 -9.16 -2.35 0.08
CA ILE A 113 -9.38 -2.51 -1.36
C ILE A 113 -8.15 -1.96 -2.07
N PHE A 114 -7.62 -2.67 -3.03
CA PHE A 114 -6.49 -2.22 -3.83
C PHE A 114 -6.92 -2.07 -5.29
N TRP A 115 -6.60 -0.92 -5.88
CA TRP A 115 -6.73 -0.66 -7.31
C TRP A 115 -5.35 -0.35 -7.87
N GLY A 116 -4.95 -1.05 -8.89
CA GLY A 116 -3.68 -0.84 -9.56
C GLY A 116 -3.14 -2.09 -10.22
N VAL A 117 -2.26 -1.91 -11.18
CA VAL A 117 -1.61 -2.99 -11.94
C VAL A 117 -0.09 -2.85 -11.97
N ASN A 118 0.44 -1.66 -11.66
CA ASN A 118 1.88 -1.42 -11.61
C ASN A 118 2.51 -2.04 -10.34
N GLU A 119 3.78 -2.33 -10.42
CA GLU A 119 4.56 -2.85 -9.28
C GLU A 119 4.91 -1.70 -8.30
N SER A 120 5.36 -0.57 -8.83
CA SER A 120 5.92 0.52 -8.03
C SER A 120 5.02 1.75 -7.95
N PHE A 121 4.28 2.08 -9.02
CA PHE A 121 3.54 3.34 -9.16
C PHE A 121 2.04 3.10 -9.29
N ASN A 122 1.36 2.83 -8.18
CA ASN A 122 -0.10 2.63 -8.17
C ASN A 122 -0.81 3.97 -7.97
N ILE A 123 -0.92 4.75 -9.05
CA ILE A 123 -1.45 6.12 -9.01
C ILE A 123 -2.96 6.19 -8.82
N ILE A 124 -3.68 5.11 -9.15
CA ILE A 124 -5.15 5.05 -9.10
C ILE A 124 -5.69 4.51 -7.77
N ASP A 125 -4.82 3.99 -6.88
CA ASP A 125 -5.21 3.36 -5.61
C ASP A 125 -5.70 4.39 -4.57
N ILE A 126 -7.03 4.63 -4.54
CA ILE A 126 -7.65 5.75 -3.85
C ILE A 126 -8.62 5.37 -2.72
N ILE A 127 -9.07 4.12 -2.61
CA ILE A 127 -10.12 3.76 -1.63
C ILE A 127 -9.62 3.91 -0.20
N ASN A 128 -8.46 3.34 0.10
CA ASN A 128 -7.92 3.27 1.45
C ASN A 128 -6.90 4.35 1.73
N GLN A 129 -6.87 4.80 2.96
CA GLN A 129 -5.88 5.73 3.46
C GLN A 129 -4.54 5.03 3.69
N SER A 130 -3.42 5.71 3.37
CA SER A 130 -2.08 5.21 3.64
C SER A 130 -1.67 5.43 5.10
N ASN A 131 -0.94 4.46 5.67
CA ASN A 131 -0.29 4.56 6.97
C ASN A 131 1.20 4.88 6.79
N LEU A 132 1.54 6.17 6.75
CA LEU A 132 2.93 6.62 6.56
C LEU A 132 3.81 6.38 7.79
N SER A 133 3.23 6.08 8.95
CA SER A 133 4.03 5.65 10.11
C SER A 133 4.63 4.25 9.90
N GLU A 134 3.98 3.39 9.09
CA GLU A 134 4.50 2.08 8.73
C GLU A 134 5.46 2.13 7.54
N ASP A 135 5.12 2.93 6.54
CA ASP A 135 5.88 3.04 5.31
C ASP A 135 5.64 4.39 4.63
N MET A 136 6.71 5.15 4.44
CA MET A 136 6.67 6.49 3.82
C MET A 136 6.36 6.46 2.32
N THR A 137 6.44 5.30 1.66
CA THR A 137 6.01 5.16 0.24
C THR A 137 4.49 5.11 0.10
N GLY A 138 3.76 4.87 1.21
CA GLY A 138 2.31 4.83 1.23
C GLY A 138 1.69 3.50 0.80
N THR A 139 2.48 2.44 0.65
CA THR A 139 2.00 1.10 0.27
C THR A 139 1.22 0.43 1.40
N LYS A 140 1.52 0.76 2.67
CA LYS A 140 0.78 0.23 3.82
C LYS A 140 -0.51 1.00 4.02
N LYS A 141 -1.64 0.31 3.94
CA LYS A 141 -2.98 0.89 4.00
C LYS A 141 -3.68 0.63 5.33
N LEU A 142 -4.53 1.57 5.71
CA LEU A 142 -5.48 1.44 6.81
C LEU A 142 -6.78 0.82 6.29
N GLY A 143 -7.49 0.07 7.13
CA GLY A 143 -8.81 -0.43 6.79
C GLY A 143 -9.82 0.71 6.63
N GLN A 144 -10.68 0.65 5.62
CA GLN A 144 -11.73 1.64 5.35
C GLN A 144 -13.10 1.06 5.70
N PRO A 145 -13.88 1.69 6.60
CA PRO A 145 -15.28 1.32 6.80
C PRO A 145 -16.08 1.56 5.52
N LEU A 146 -16.74 0.54 5.02
CA LEU A 146 -17.50 0.61 3.78
C LEU A 146 -18.66 -0.38 3.73
N LEU A 147 -19.61 -0.07 2.84
CA LEU A 147 -20.56 -1.01 2.27
C LEU A 147 -20.17 -1.17 0.79
N SER A 148 -20.17 -2.40 0.28
CA SER A 148 -20.00 -2.63 -1.15
C SER A 148 -21.02 -3.62 -1.68
N LEU A 149 -21.37 -3.43 -2.96
CA LEU A 149 -22.19 -4.33 -3.73
C LEU A 149 -21.48 -4.58 -5.05
N ALA A 150 -21.09 -5.84 -5.28
CA ALA A 150 -20.55 -6.29 -6.55
C ALA A 150 -21.66 -6.99 -7.33
N TYR A 151 -21.74 -6.74 -8.63
CA TYR A 151 -22.58 -7.43 -9.59
C TYR A 151 -21.74 -8.07 -10.68
N ASP A 152 -21.77 -9.38 -10.74
CA ASP A 152 -21.01 -10.18 -11.69
C ASP A 152 -21.90 -10.62 -12.85
N ASN A 153 -21.42 -10.45 -14.08
CA ASN A 153 -22.06 -10.94 -15.29
C ASN A 153 -21.02 -11.41 -16.33
N ASN A 154 -21.48 -11.94 -17.46
CA ASN A 154 -20.60 -12.47 -18.50
C ASN A 154 -19.70 -11.42 -19.18
N TYR A 155 -19.92 -10.15 -18.94
CA TYR A 155 -19.14 -9.04 -19.52
C TYR A 155 -18.17 -8.41 -18.53
N GLY A 156 -18.27 -8.76 -17.22
CA GLY A 156 -17.40 -8.24 -16.19
C GLY A 156 -18.15 -8.00 -14.87
N THR A 157 -17.47 -7.34 -13.95
CA THR A 157 -17.95 -7.02 -12.60
C THR A 157 -18.17 -5.51 -12.46
N ILE A 158 -19.29 -5.12 -11.87
CA ILE A 158 -19.56 -3.75 -11.43
C ILE A 158 -19.54 -3.72 -9.91
N ASP A 159 -18.64 -2.92 -9.33
CA ASP A 159 -18.52 -2.71 -7.90
C ASP A 159 -18.97 -1.31 -7.51
N LEU A 160 -19.89 -1.21 -6.56
CA LEU A 160 -20.29 0.03 -5.90
C LEU A 160 -19.74 0.03 -4.47
N TYR A 161 -19.11 1.14 -4.06
CA TYR A 161 -18.59 1.34 -2.71
C TYR A 161 -19.20 2.60 -2.09
N LEU A 162 -19.69 2.49 -0.87
CA LEU A 162 -20.14 3.60 -0.03
C LEU A 162 -19.32 3.62 1.25
N MET A 163 -18.66 4.74 1.52
CA MET A 163 -17.74 4.91 2.65
C MET A 163 -18.28 6.02 3.57
N PRO A 164 -19.03 5.66 4.62
CA PRO A 164 -19.73 6.63 5.47
C PRO A 164 -18.83 7.38 6.46
N TYR A 165 -17.59 6.92 6.61
CA TYR A 165 -16.63 7.49 7.55
C TYR A 165 -15.23 7.50 6.98
N PHE A 166 -14.60 8.67 6.95
CA PHE A 166 -13.26 8.88 6.43
C PHE A 166 -12.19 8.56 7.49
N ILE A 167 -11.19 7.79 7.12
CA ILE A 167 -10.02 7.50 7.93
C ILE A 167 -8.91 8.48 7.58
N GLU A 168 -8.35 9.19 8.57
CA GLU A 168 -7.24 10.12 8.38
C GLU A 168 -5.91 9.38 8.20
N ARG A 169 -5.00 9.99 7.45
CA ARG A 169 -3.65 9.49 7.23
C ARG A 169 -2.86 9.51 8.54
N LYS A 170 -2.16 8.43 8.83
CA LYS A 170 -1.23 8.37 9.95
C LYS A 170 0.17 8.76 9.50
N PHE A 171 0.86 9.54 10.31
CA PHE A 171 2.21 10.00 10.08
C PHE A 171 3.14 9.54 11.20
N PRO A 172 4.46 9.37 10.94
CA PRO A 172 5.43 9.08 11.99
C PRO A 172 5.48 10.18 13.05
N SER A 173 5.79 9.80 14.29
CA SER A 173 6.06 10.76 15.35
C SER A 173 7.39 11.52 15.12
N LYS A 174 7.67 12.51 15.97
CA LYS A 174 8.94 13.23 15.93
C LYS A 174 10.19 12.34 16.05
N ASN A 175 10.05 11.17 16.67
CA ASN A 175 11.13 10.20 16.86
C ASN A 175 11.09 9.07 15.81
N GLY A 176 10.08 9.04 14.95
CA GLY A 176 9.96 8.07 13.86
C GLY A 176 11.06 8.24 12.82
N ARG A 177 11.44 7.14 12.15
CA ARG A 177 12.45 7.16 11.10
C ARG A 177 12.17 6.05 10.07
N PRO A 178 12.00 6.37 8.76
CA PRO A 178 12.03 7.74 8.18
C PRO A 178 10.81 8.59 8.57
N ARG A 179 10.89 9.91 8.40
CA ARG A 179 9.80 10.86 8.61
C ARG A 179 9.95 12.11 7.74
N LEU A 180 8.93 12.96 7.73
CA LEU A 180 8.98 14.27 7.10
C LEU A 180 9.94 15.22 7.84
N ALA A 181 10.35 16.28 7.17
CA ALA A 181 11.28 17.28 7.73
C ALA A 181 10.72 17.96 9.00
N LEU A 182 9.41 18.28 8.99
CA LEU A 182 8.68 18.77 10.15
C LEU A 182 7.74 17.69 10.67
N GLU A 183 7.42 17.75 11.96
CA GLU A 183 6.41 16.93 12.59
C GLU A 183 5.01 17.28 12.03
N VAL A 184 4.14 16.30 11.88
CA VAL A 184 2.74 16.52 11.51
C VAL A 184 1.89 16.58 12.76
N ASP A 185 1.16 17.68 12.94
CA ASP A 185 0.21 17.83 14.05
C ASP A 185 -1.12 17.15 13.69
N GLN A 186 -1.24 15.89 14.06
CA GLN A 186 -2.41 15.06 13.79
C GLN A 186 -3.64 15.47 14.63
N ASN A 187 -3.51 16.45 15.54
CA ASN A 187 -4.63 17.02 16.29
C ASN A 187 -5.19 18.30 15.66
N SER A 188 -4.47 18.91 14.70
CA SER A 188 -4.84 20.16 14.04
C SER A 188 -5.30 19.93 12.59
N ILE A 189 -6.07 18.86 12.37
CA ILE A 189 -6.59 18.48 11.04
C ILE A 189 -7.80 19.33 10.68
N THR A 190 -7.81 19.80 9.43
CA THR A 190 -8.92 20.59 8.85
C THR A 190 -9.45 19.94 7.57
N TYR A 191 -10.67 20.32 7.18
CA TYR A 191 -11.39 19.77 6.04
C TYR A 191 -12.05 20.87 5.23
N GLU A 192 -12.08 20.72 3.92
CA GLU A 192 -12.91 21.54 3.03
C GLU A 192 -14.40 21.26 3.25
N SER A 193 -14.76 19.97 3.40
CA SER A 193 -16.14 19.57 3.67
C SER A 193 -16.55 19.90 5.11
N SER A 194 -17.72 20.56 5.29
CA SER A 194 -18.32 20.80 6.59
C SER A 194 -18.66 19.53 7.37
N SER A 195 -18.93 18.43 6.67
CA SER A 195 -19.20 17.10 7.26
C SER A 195 -17.94 16.40 7.73
N LYS A 196 -16.75 16.92 7.43
CA LYS A 196 -15.44 16.39 7.88
C LYS A 196 -15.31 14.89 7.62
N LYS A 197 -15.05 14.09 8.69
CA LYS A 197 -14.94 12.62 8.63
C LYS A 197 -16.25 11.92 8.25
N GLN A 198 -17.39 12.56 8.47
CA GLN A 198 -18.73 12.00 8.20
C GLN A 198 -19.23 12.32 6.78
N LYS A 199 -18.38 12.90 5.94
CA LYS A 199 -18.69 13.05 4.51
C LYS A 199 -18.83 11.65 3.93
N LEU A 200 -19.96 11.40 3.24
CA LEU A 200 -20.13 10.17 2.48
C LEU A 200 -19.24 10.21 1.25
N ASP A 201 -18.24 9.34 1.22
CA ASP A 201 -17.45 9.10 0.03
C ASP A 201 -18.04 7.91 -0.75
N PHE A 202 -17.94 7.93 -2.07
CA PHE A 202 -18.40 6.81 -2.90
C PHE A 202 -17.45 6.51 -4.04
N ALA A 203 -17.52 5.26 -4.53
CA ALA A 203 -16.80 4.86 -5.73
C ALA A 203 -17.61 3.83 -6.52
N LEU A 204 -17.41 3.85 -7.83
CA LEU A 204 -17.94 2.88 -8.78
C LEU A 204 -16.78 2.36 -9.62
N ARG A 205 -16.68 1.04 -9.79
CA ARG A 205 -15.68 0.40 -10.64
C ARG A 205 -16.36 -0.62 -11.56
N TYR A 206 -15.98 -0.61 -12.82
CA TYR A 206 -16.22 -1.70 -13.74
C TYR A 206 -14.91 -2.37 -14.10
N SER A 207 -14.85 -3.69 -14.02
CA SER A 207 -13.69 -4.49 -14.40
C SER A 207 -14.09 -5.66 -15.27
N MET A 208 -13.25 -5.97 -16.26
CA MET A 208 -13.47 -7.07 -17.19
C MET A 208 -12.16 -7.74 -17.58
N VAL A 209 -12.24 -9.01 -17.92
CA VAL A 209 -11.18 -9.77 -18.58
C VAL A 209 -11.60 -10.00 -20.02
N TYR A 210 -10.77 -9.63 -20.97
CA TYR A 210 -10.99 -9.85 -22.38
C TYR A 210 -9.73 -10.40 -23.03
N ASP A 211 -9.76 -11.68 -23.40
CA ASP A 211 -8.58 -12.41 -23.89
C ASP A 211 -7.41 -12.29 -22.91
N ASP A 212 -6.28 -11.75 -23.34
CA ASP A 212 -5.07 -11.53 -22.53
C ASP A 212 -5.09 -10.21 -21.74
N TYR A 213 -6.20 -9.47 -21.72
CA TYR A 213 -6.31 -8.15 -21.12
C TYR A 213 -7.20 -8.15 -19.88
N ASP A 214 -6.70 -7.59 -18.77
CA ASP A 214 -7.50 -7.17 -17.62
C ASP A 214 -7.70 -5.65 -17.73
N ILE A 215 -8.94 -5.18 -17.69
CA ILE A 215 -9.28 -3.76 -17.87
C ILE A 215 -10.17 -3.33 -16.70
N GLY A 216 -9.84 -2.20 -16.10
CA GLY A 216 -10.62 -1.56 -15.04
C GLY A 216 -10.87 -0.08 -15.32
N ILE A 217 -12.10 0.38 -15.11
CA ILE A 217 -12.46 1.80 -15.15
C ILE A 217 -13.17 2.12 -13.84
N ALA A 218 -12.76 3.20 -13.16
CA ALA A 218 -13.34 3.57 -11.90
C ALA A 218 -13.57 5.08 -11.78
N HIS A 219 -14.55 5.44 -10.96
CA HIS A 219 -14.78 6.81 -10.52
C HIS A 219 -14.89 6.84 -9.00
N PHE A 220 -14.16 7.77 -8.37
CA PHE A 220 -14.19 8.04 -6.94
C PHE A 220 -14.60 9.50 -6.69
N HIS A 221 -15.43 9.72 -5.67
CA HIS A 221 -15.70 11.05 -5.14
C HIS A 221 -15.72 11.01 -3.62
N GLY A 222 -14.93 11.88 -2.97
CA GLY A 222 -14.83 11.89 -1.52
C GLY A 222 -13.76 12.83 -0.98
N ASN A 223 -13.43 12.67 0.30
CA ASN A 223 -12.27 13.34 0.88
C ASN A 223 -10.99 12.82 0.23
N ASN A 224 -10.08 13.72 -0.15
CA ASN A 224 -8.79 13.36 -0.71
C ASN A 224 -7.98 12.50 0.27
N ARG A 225 -7.38 11.41 -0.19
CA ARG A 225 -6.57 10.53 0.66
C ARG A 225 -5.19 11.13 0.98
N ALA A 226 -4.73 12.10 0.21
CA ALA A 226 -3.49 12.82 0.45
C ALA A 226 -3.79 14.25 0.92
N PRO A 227 -3.58 14.58 2.20
CA PRO A 227 -3.84 15.93 2.69
C PRO A 227 -2.78 16.91 2.19
N GLN A 228 -3.18 18.16 2.00
CA GLN A 228 -2.25 19.28 1.90
C GLN A 228 -1.61 19.51 3.27
N LEU A 229 -0.28 19.63 3.30
CA LEU A 229 0.48 19.83 4.53
C LEU A 229 0.87 21.32 4.67
N ASN A 230 0.05 22.07 5.40
CA ASN A 230 0.26 23.50 5.61
C ASN A 230 1.17 23.74 6.81
N ILE A 231 2.23 24.56 6.66
CA ILE A 231 3.13 24.89 7.76
C ILE A 231 2.42 25.87 8.70
N ASN A 232 2.35 25.53 9.99
CA ASN A 232 1.93 26.44 11.04
C ASN A 232 3.16 27.27 11.51
N PRO A 233 3.18 28.59 11.26
CA PRO A 233 4.35 29.41 11.58
C PRO A 233 4.67 29.48 13.09
N SER A 234 3.65 29.32 13.95
CA SER A 234 3.81 29.43 15.41
C SER A 234 4.40 28.17 16.04
N THR A 235 4.08 26.98 15.48
CA THR A 235 4.51 25.69 16.03
C THR A 235 5.60 25.01 15.21
N LEU A 236 5.86 25.48 13.99
CA LEU A 236 6.74 24.87 12.99
C LEU A 236 6.40 23.41 12.74
N LYS A 237 5.10 23.09 12.70
CA LYS A 237 4.56 21.78 12.37
C LYS A 237 3.70 21.86 11.10
N PHE A 238 3.51 20.72 10.44
CA PHE A 238 2.53 20.58 9.38
C PHE A 238 1.12 20.36 9.96
N ASN A 239 0.16 21.16 9.53
CA ASN A 239 -1.27 20.95 9.79
C ASN A 239 -1.91 20.35 8.54
N PRO A 240 -2.44 19.11 8.61
CA PRO A 240 -3.09 18.48 7.47
C PRO A 240 -4.42 19.16 7.13
N HIS A 241 -4.66 19.39 5.84
CA HIS A 241 -5.94 19.88 5.30
C HIS A 241 -6.44 18.92 4.22
N TYR A 242 -7.63 18.35 4.40
CA TYR A 242 -8.26 17.45 3.45
C TYR A 242 -9.24 18.19 2.54
N THR A 243 -8.93 18.20 1.26
CA THR A 243 -9.78 18.70 0.18
C THR A 243 -10.78 17.64 -0.27
N THR A 244 -11.72 18.01 -1.14
CA THR A 244 -12.62 17.08 -1.83
C THR A 244 -12.03 16.71 -3.18
N LEU A 245 -11.92 15.41 -3.45
CA LEU A 245 -11.39 14.86 -4.70
C LEU A 245 -12.48 14.17 -5.50
N SER A 246 -12.45 14.37 -6.82
CA SER A 246 -13.23 13.59 -7.78
C SER A 246 -12.26 13.03 -8.81
N GLN A 247 -12.11 11.71 -8.89
CA GLN A 247 -11.12 11.03 -9.71
C GLN A 247 -11.76 9.98 -10.61
N THR A 248 -11.49 10.04 -11.91
CA THR A 248 -11.78 8.97 -12.85
C THR A 248 -10.48 8.30 -13.25
N SER A 249 -10.43 6.99 -13.25
CA SER A 249 -9.22 6.20 -13.51
C SER A 249 -9.48 5.04 -14.45
N LEU A 250 -8.40 4.62 -15.12
CA LEU A 250 -8.32 3.46 -16.01
C LEU A 250 -7.09 2.67 -15.62
N ASP A 251 -7.22 1.35 -15.59
CA ASP A 251 -6.10 0.42 -15.51
C ASP A 251 -6.23 -0.66 -16.58
N ILE A 252 -5.10 -1.03 -17.17
CA ILE A 252 -5.00 -2.10 -18.16
C ILE A 252 -3.75 -2.92 -17.85
N GLN A 253 -3.92 -4.23 -17.80
CA GLN A 253 -2.85 -5.20 -17.75
C GLN A 253 -2.99 -6.15 -18.92
N ALA A 254 -1.87 -6.52 -19.57
CA ALA A 254 -1.88 -7.50 -20.66
C ALA A 254 -0.74 -8.50 -20.49
N THR A 255 -1.06 -9.80 -20.50
CA THR A 255 -0.09 -10.90 -20.42
C THR A 255 0.08 -11.56 -21.77
N LYS A 256 1.29 -11.46 -22.36
CA LYS A 256 1.60 -12.04 -23.67
C LYS A 256 2.91 -12.83 -23.64
N GLY A 257 2.80 -14.13 -23.46
CA GLY A 257 3.96 -15.01 -23.28
C GLY A 257 4.75 -14.64 -22.03
N ALA A 258 6.02 -14.21 -22.18
CA ALA A 258 6.87 -13.79 -21.08
C ALA A 258 6.74 -12.30 -20.72
N TRP A 259 5.90 -11.55 -21.44
CA TRP A 259 5.67 -10.12 -21.24
C TRP A 259 4.42 -9.87 -20.42
N LEU A 260 4.53 -8.95 -19.45
CA LEU A 260 3.44 -8.37 -18.69
C LEU A 260 3.46 -6.86 -18.89
N TYR A 261 2.51 -6.31 -19.63
CA TYR A 261 2.35 -4.88 -19.85
C TYR A 261 1.36 -4.28 -18.86
N LYS A 262 1.62 -3.08 -18.38
CA LYS A 262 0.84 -2.40 -17.34
C LYS A 262 0.64 -0.94 -17.70
N LEU A 263 -0.57 -0.42 -17.47
CA LEU A 263 -0.91 0.98 -17.67
C LEU A 263 -1.96 1.40 -16.65
N GLU A 264 -1.73 2.51 -16.00
CA GLU A 264 -2.69 3.24 -15.19
C GLU A 264 -2.78 4.68 -15.68
N ALA A 265 -3.99 5.22 -15.72
CA ALA A 265 -4.23 6.62 -16.06
C ALA A 265 -5.33 7.20 -15.16
N LEU A 266 -5.24 8.47 -14.82
CA LEU A 266 -6.27 9.17 -14.07
C LEU A 266 -6.47 10.60 -14.54
N SER A 267 -7.69 11.10 -14.35
CA SER A 267 -8.00 12.52 -14.32
C SER A 267 -8.69 12.81 -13.00
N ALA A 268 -8.15 13.75 -12.23
CA ALA A 268 -8.64 14.12 -10.91
C ALA A 268 -8.96 15.63 -10.85
N LYS A 269 -10.00 15.97 -10.09
CA LYS A 269 -10.32 17.34 -9.70
C LYS A 269 -10.19 17.45 -8.20
N ASP A 270 -9.26 18.27 -7.71
CA ASP A 270 -9.00 18.55 -6.31
C ASP A 270 -9.31 20.03 -6.02
N GLY A 271 -10.42 20.26 -5.31
CA GLY A 271 -10.97 21.62 -5.23
C GLY A 271 -11.28 22.20 -6.61
N ASN A 272 -10.57 23.26 -7.01
CA ASN A 272 -10.71 23.91 -8.33
C ASN A 272 -9.66 23.48 -9.36
N GLU A 273 -8.64 22.73 -8.94
CA GLU A 273 -7.54 22.29 -9.81
C GLU A 273 -7.85 20.95 -10.47
N ARG A 274 -7.44 20.79 -11.71
CA ARG A 274 -7.57 19.54 -12.45
C ARG A 274 -6.17 18.96 -12.68
N HIS A 275 -6.05 17.68 -12.40
CA HIS A 275 -4.82 16.93 -12.47
C HIS A 275 -4.94 15.75 -13.40
N LEU A 276 -3.81 15.37 -13.99
CA LEU A 276 -3.63 14.19 -14.81
C LEU A 276 -2.49 13.34 -14.26
N GLY A 277 -2.64 12.04 -14.34
CA GLY A 277 -1.58 11.09 -14.02
C GLY A 277 -1.59 9.92 -15.00
N VAL A 278 -0.41 9.44 -15.35
CA VAL A 278 -0.19 8.23 -16.15
C VAL A 278 0.98 7.48 -15.56
N ALA A 279 0.81 6.20 -15.29
CA ALA A 279 1.91 5.31 -14.91
C ALA A 279 1.81 4.01 -15.69
N GLY A 280 2.93 3.45 -16.07
CA GLY A 280 2.92 2.19 -16.79
C GLY A 280 4.31 1.68 -17.11
N GLY A 281 4.36 0.49 -17.67
CA GLY A 281 5.60 -0.18 -17.98
C GLY A 281 5.40 -1.62 -18.38
N PHE A 282 6.42 -2.41 -18.17
CA PHE A 282 6.38 -3.83 -18.47
C PHE A 282 7.29 -4.63 -17.54
N GLU A 283 6.97 -5.91 -17.45
CA GLU A 283 7.83 -6.95 -16.90
C GLU A 283 8.09 -7.99 -17.98
N TYR A 284 9.35 -8.44 -18.09
CA TYR A 284 9.74 -9.55 -18.95
C TYR A 284 10.44 -10.62 -18.14
N THR A 285 9.99 -11.88 -18.25
CA THR A 285 10.56 -12.99 -17.50
C THR A 285 11.41 -13.88 -18.39
N PHE A 286 12.69 -13.98 -18.04
CA PHE A 286 13.63 -14.97 -18.57
C PHE A 286 13.51 -16.25 -17.74
N TYR A 287 12.89 -17.27 -18.30
CA TYR A 287 12.68 -18.54 -17.63
C TYR A 287 13.94 -19.42 -17.68
N GLY A 288 14.20 -20.16 -16.61
CA GLY A 288 15.22 -21.20 -16.59
C GLY A 288 16.64 -20.70 -16.86
N ILE A 289 17.04 -19.55 -16.29
CA ILE A 289 18.33 -18.93 -16.54
C ILE A 289 19.48 -19.90 -16.23
N ARG A 290 20.49 -19.98 -17.12
CA ARG A 290 21.66 -20.88 -17.01
C ARG A 290 21.27 -22.36 -16.83
N ASP A 291 20.25 -22.81 -17.53
CA ASP A 291 19.72 -24.19 -17.48
C ASP A 291 19.33 -24.63 -16.07
N SER A 292 18.90 -23.70 -15.24
CA SER A 292 18.41 -23.94 -13.87
C SER A 292 16.89 -23.79 -13.77
N GLN A 293 16.34 -24.03 -12.59
CA GLN A 293 14.93 -23.74 -12.30
C GLN A 293 14.66 -22.27 -12.00
N SER A 294 15.71 -21.42 -11.96
CA SER A 294 15.58 -20.02 -11.57
C SER A 294 15.10 -19.16 -12.73
N ASP A 295 14.28 -18.19 -12.41
CA ASP A 295 13.80 -17.16 -13.34
C ASP A 295 14.39 -15.79 -13.01
N LEU A 296 14.49 -14.93 -14.02
CA LEU A 296 14.89 -13.54 -13.86
C LEU A 296 13.87 -12.63 -14.54
N GLY A 297 13.17 -11.84 -13.76
CA GLY A 297 12.27 -10.79 -14.23
C GLY A 297 13.00 -9.45 -14.38
N LEU A 298 12.77 -8.75 -15.47
CA LEU A 298 13.15 -7.36 -15.69
C LEU A 298 11.87 -6.52 -15.59
N VAL A 299 11.83 -5.58 -14.65
CA VAL A 299 10.72 -4.63 -14.45
C VAL A 299 11.18 -3.24 -14.84
N ILE A 300 10.43 -2.56 -15.71
CA ILE A 300 10.66 -1.16 -16.07
C ILE A 300 9.32 -0.44 -16.01
N GLU A 301 9.23 0.60 -15.20
CA GLU A 301 8.02 1.43 -15.07
C GLU A 301 8.38 2.91 -15.07
N TYR A 302 7.43 3.74 -15.51
CA TYR A 302 7.49 5.19 -15.48
C TYR A 302 6.19 5.74 -14.92
N SER A 303 6.26 6.82 -14.14
CA SER A 303 5.12 7.55 -13.60
C SER A 303 5.25 9.05 -13.89
N PHE A 304 4.18 9.62 -14.38
CA PHE A 304 3.94 11.06 -14.43
C PHE A 304 2.63 11.35 -13.69
N ASP A 305 2.67 12.24 -12.71
CA ASP A 305 1.50 12.66 -11.96
C ASP A 305 1.67 14.12 -11.53
N ASP A 306 0.80 15.01 -11.98
CA ASP A 306 0.89 16.43 -11.69
C ASP A 306 0.17 16.86 -10.40
N ARG A 307 -0.36 15.90 -9.62
CA ARG A 307 -0.91 16.17 -8.28
C ARG A 307 0.22 16.53 -7.33
N ASN A 308 0.12 17.69 -6.69
CA ASN A 308 1.11 18.15 -5.70
C ASN A 308 1.28 17.21 -4.49
N SER A 309 0.28 16.38 -4.23
CA SER A 309 0.25 15.44 -3.10
C SER A 309 0.82 14.06 -3.42
N TYR A 310 1.16 13.78 -4.68
CA TYR A 310 1.71 12.50 -5.10
C TYR A 310 3.24 12.56 -5.15
N PRO A 311 3.94 11.58 -4.52
CA PRO A 311 5.39 11.67 -4.33
C PRO A 311 6.20 11.34 -5.58
N PHE A 312 5.63 10.62 -6.55
CA PHE A 312 6.33 10.12 -7.74
C PHE A 312 5.85 10.87 -8.98
N ASN A 313 6.30 12.10 -9.10
CA ASN A 313 5.94 12.99 -10.19
C ASN A 313 7.07 13.06 -11.22
N ASN A 314 7.00 12.27 -12.28
CA ASN A 314 8.02 12.11 -13.31
C ASN A 314 9.22 11.24 -12.86
N ASP A 315 8.90 10.04 -12.40
CA ASP A 315 9.84 9.06 -11.87
C ASP A 315 9.90 7.82 -12.75
N SER A 316 11.05 7.18 -12.79
CA SER A 316 11.25 5.89 -13.44
C SER A 316 11.79 4.87 -12.44
N VAL A 317 11.46 3.61 -12.65
CA VAL A 317 12.06 2.48 -11.94
C VAL A 317 12.54 1.44 -12.93
N ALA A 318 13.73 0.89 -12.65
CA ALA A 318 14.22 -0.31 -13.28
C ALA A 318 14.63 -1.31 -12.18
N ALA A 319 14.11 -2.53 -12.25
CA ALA A 319 14.38 -3.55 -11.25
C ALA A 319 14.59 -4.93 -11.88
N LEU A 320 15.37 -5.75 -11.20
CA LEU A 320 15.56 -7.17 -11.49
C LEU A 320 14.99 -7.99 -10.34
N ARG A 321 14.16 -8.98 -10.68
CA ARG A 321 13.60 -9.96 -9.75
C ARG A 321 14.14 -11.33 -10.06
N TRP A 322 15.01 -11.83 -9.23
CA TRP A 322 15.47 -13.21 -9.31
C TRP A 322 14.61 -14.10 -8.40
N THR A 323 14.09 -15.18 -8.97
CA THR A 323 13.30 -16.19 -8.25
C THR A 323 13.95 -17.55 -8.45
N LYS A 324 14.32 -18.18 -7.36
CA LYS A 324 15.04 -19.47 -7.43
C LYS A 324 14.11 -20.64 -7.79
N ASN A 325 12.81 -20.49 -7.58
CA ASN A 325 11.77 -21.52 -7.77
C ASN A 325 12.04 -22.79 -6.96
N ASP A 326 12.63 -22.61 -5.77
CA ASP A 326 12.92 -23.71 -4.84
C ASP A 326 11.80 -23.87 -3.79
N ILE A 327 11.85 -24.97 -3.03
CA ILE A 327 10.90 -25.25 -1.94
C ILE A 327 10.89 -24.13 -0.86
N ASN A 328 11.97 -23.37 -0.75
CA ASN A 328 12.11 -22.28 0.21
C ASN A 328 11.56 -20.94 -0.31
N SER A 329 11.03 -20.88 -1.53
CA SER A 329 10.52 -19.64 -2.16
C SER A 329 11.54 -18.50 -2.07
N THR A 330 12.82 -18.82 -2.39
CA THR A 330 13.92 -17.85 -2.31
C THR A 330 13.81 -16.84 -3.45
N SER A 331 13.78 -15.56 -3.13
CA SER A 331 13.73 -14.48 -4.11
C SER A 331 14.57 -13.27 -3.71
N LEU A 332 15.01 -12.51 -4.71
CA LEU A 332 15.72 -11.25 -4.55
C LEU A 332 15.16 -10.26 -5.57
N LEU A 333 14.65 -9.13 -5.11
CA LEU A 333 14.32 -7.96 -5.94
C LEU A 333 15.39 -6.90 -5.69
N ALA A 334 15.96 -6.36 -6.76
CA ALA A 334 16.88 -5.23 -6.68
C ALA A 334 16.50 -4.19 -7.73
N GLY A 335 16.32 -2.94 -7.35
CA GLY A 335 15.83 -1.90 -8.23
C GLY A 335 16.34 -0.51 -7.89
N MET A 336 16.23 0.38 -8.86
CA MET A 336 16.62 1.78 -8.75
C MET A 336 15.47 2.67 -9.20
N PHE A 337 15.03 3.56 -8.32
CA PHE A 337 14.12 4.67 -8.62
C PHE A 337 14.95 5.90 -8.99
N ILE A 338 14.55 6.59 -10.04
CA ILE A 338 15.21 7.77 -10.57
C ILE A 338 14.15 8.87 -10.74
N ASP A 339 14.31 9.97 -10.03
CA ASP A 339 13.55 11.19 -10.27
C ASP A 339 14.11 11.89 -11.53
N MET A 340 13.30 12.00 -12.58
CA MET A 340 13.68 12.56 -13.88
C MET A 340 13.68 14.09 -13.89
N ARG A 341 13.16 14.75 -12.86
CA ARG A 341 13.19 16.23 -12.71
C ARG A 341 14.31 16.70 -11.81
N GLY A 342 14.67 15.91 -10.82
CA GLY A 342 15.71 16.20 -9.83
C GLY A 342 16.95 15.32 -10.01
N ASN A 343 17.83 15.38 -9.01
CA ASN A 343 19.00 14.50 -8.92
C ASN A 343 18.82 13.40 -7.89
N SER A 344 17.56 13.12 -7.51
CA SER A 344 17.24 12.13 -6.49
C SER A 344 17.23 10.74 -7.09
N ASN A 345 17.84 9.81 -6.38
CA ASN A 345 17.74 8.40 -6.70
C ASN A 345 17.65 7.56 -5.43
N ARG A 346 17.00 6.40 -5.56
CA ARG A 346 16.85 5.43 -4.49
C ARG A 346 17.11 4.04 -5.03
N PHE A 347 18.05 3.35 -4.43
CA PHE A 347 18.25 1.92 -4.67
C PHE A 347 17.55 1.12 -3.55
N ILE A 348 16.85 0.06 -3.94
CA ILE A 348 16.23 -0.91 -3.03
C ILE A 348 16.76 -2.30 -3.35
N ALA A 349 16.87 -3.14 -2.30
CA ALA A 349 17.09 -4.56 -2.45
C ALA A 349 16.28 -5.30 -1.36
N GLU A 350 15.49 -6.27 -1.78
CA GLU A 350 14.60 -7.06 -0.93
C GLU A 350 14.90 -8.52 -1.13
N TYR A 351 15.28 -9.22 -0.07
CA TYR A 351 15.51 -10.65 -0.07
C TYR A 351 14.47 -11.34 0.79
N GLU A 352 13.86 -12.39 0.25
CA GLU A 352 12.94 -13.26 0.97
C GLU A 352 13.39 -14.71 0.90
N GLN A 353 13.29 -15.43 2.01
CA GLN A 353 13.50 -16.87 2.06
C GLN A 353 12.63 -17.52 3.14
N ARG A 354 11.99 -18.62 2.81
CA ARG A 354 11.35 -19.52 3.77
C ARG A 354 12.41 -20.40 4.43
N ILE A 355 12.57 -20.30 5.73
CA ILE A 355 13.50 -21.12 6.50
C ILE A 355 12.88 -22.50 6.79
N ASN A 356 11.60 -22.52 7.11
CA ASN A 356 10.78 -23.72 7.30
C ASN A 356 9.29 -23.38 7.09
N ASN A 357 8.38 -24.33 7.35
CA ASN A 357 6.95 -24.15 7.11
C ASN A 357 6.34 -22.97 7.87
N ASN A 358 6.93 -22.56 8.97
CA ASN A 358 6.39 -21.53 9.86
C ASN A 358 7.24 -20.26 9.92
N VAL A 359 8.45 -20.26 9.36
CA VAL A 359 9.42 -19.17 9.52
C VAL A 359 9.91 -18.69 8.16
N LYS A 360 9.77 -17.36 7.92
CA LYS A 360 10.35 -16.66 6.78
C LYS A 360 11.30 -15.57 7.25
N LEU A 361 12.38 -15.38 6.52
CA LEU A 361 13.34 -14.28 6.68
C LEU A 361 13.14 -13.27 5.57
N PHE A 362 13.12 -11.98 5.94
CA PHE A 362 13.17 -10.86 5.01
C PHE A 362 14.35 -9.95 5.36
N ILE A 363 15.03 -9.47 4.34
CA ILE A 363 16.12 -8.50 4.47
C ILE A 363 15.86 -7.40 3.44
N ASP A 364 15.59 -6.19 3.92
CA ASP A 364 15.33 -5.02 3.09
C ASP A 364 16.50 -4.04 3.24
N ALA A 365 17.04 -3.57 2.13
CA ALA A 365 18.07 -2.55 2.08
C ALA A 365 17.61 -1.39 1.20
N THR A 366 17.69 -0.19 1.74
CA THR A 366 17.37 1.05 1.00
C THR A 366 18.55 2.01 1.08
N PHE A 367 18.98 2.49 -0.10
CA PHE A 367 20.04 3.48 -0.23
C PHE A 367 19.47 4.67 -0.99
N ASN A 368 19.40 5.83 -0.33
CA ASN A 368 18.99 7.06 -0.97
C ASN A 368 20.26 7.83 -1.36
N GLY A 369 20.37 8.26 -2.61
CA GLY A 369 21.40 9.14 -3.11
C GLY A 369 21.18 10.60 -2.67
N SER A 370 21.36 11.58 -3.54
CA SER A 370 20.96 12.95 -3.24
C SER A 370 19.43 12.97 -3.10
N ILE A 371 18.94 13.33 -1.91
CA ILE A 371 17.51 13.53 -1.69
C ILE A 371 17.24 14.99 -1.98
N ASP A 372 16.53 15.29 -3.05
CA ASP A 372 15.85 16.56 -3.19
C ASP A 372 14.67 16.58 -2.19
N LEU A 373 14.42 17.74 -1.60
CA LEU A 373 13.31 17.90 -0.63
C LEU A 373 11.94 17.57 -1.23
N SER A 374 11.83 17.51 -2.56
CA SER A 374 10.62 17.10 -3.28
C SER A 374 10.17 15.67 -2.98
N LEU A 375 11.08 14.73 -2.72
CA LEU A 375 10.74 13.35 -2.28
C LEU A 375 10.33 13.25 -0.80
N ILE A 376 10.41 14.36 -0.06
CA ILE A 376 10.02 14.45 1.35
C ILE A 376 8.70 15.24 1.48
N HIS A 377 8.18 15.77 0.38
CA HIS A 377 6.91 16.52 0.35
C HIS A 377 5.70 15.58 0.22
N ILE A 378 5.61 14.59 1.10
CA ILE A 378 4.36 13.84 1.26
C ILE A 378 3.67 14.29 2.54
#